data_2116df22c15fea05ff49ff6670c14bf9
#
_entry.id   2116df22c15fea05ff49ff6670c14bf9
#
_cell.length_a   1.000
_cell.length_b   1.000
_cell.length_c   1.000
_cell.angle_alpha   90.00
_cell.angle_beta   90.00
_cell.angle_gamma   90.00
#
_symmetry.space_group_name_H-M   'P 1'
#
loop_
_entity.id
_entity.type
_entity.pdbx_description
1 polymer ?
#
loop_
_entity_poly.entity_id
_entity_poly.type
_entity_poly.pdbx_seq_one_letter_code
_entity_poly.pdbx_strand_id
1 'polypeptide(L)'
;MQGDLSEIYGDSNQVMTVSNKDNPLQVGDTIQIAGEEVVITCAVSDGLYSSDYSAICSQETFARLTGERNYSMIGVQFGKDASDDTVKQISSLAESNVIFEDQRESNRQDRATYLASVFIVYSFLVIIAMITLFNIVNSISMSVTARMKQYGAMRAVGMDAKQLTRMIAAEALTYSLSGLVIGGSTGIALSRFLHIRLLTRYFGTPWSLPVELLAIMIVFSIVAVVAAVHAPAKRIRSMEITATINEL
;
A
#
# COMPACT_ATOMS: atom_id res chain seq x y z
N MET A 1 17.78 7.65 11.21
CA MET A 1 18.50 8.21 12.37
C MET A 1 19.72 8.94 11.83
N GLN A 2 19.91 10.20 12.23
CA GLN A 2 21.08 11.01 11.91
C GLN A 2 21.75 11.40 13.24
N GLY A 3 23.09 11.37 13.33
CA GLY A 3 23.86 11.73 14.53
C GLY A 3 24.19 10.54 15.42
N ASP A 4 24.81 10.82 16.59
CA ASP A 4 25.27 9.85 17.57
C ASP A 4 24.37 9.84 18.81
N LEU A 5 23.78 8.68 19.10
CA LEU A 5 22.92 8.49 20.27
C LEU A 5 23.70 8.39 21.59
N SER A 6 24.96 7.99 21.52
CA SER A 6 25.79 7.75 22.73
C SER A 6 26.05 9.01 23.53
N GLU A 7 26.00 10.17 22.91
CA GLU A 7 26.29 11.47 23.52
C GLU A 7 25.15 12.00 24.40
N ILE A 8 23.94 11.42 24.32
CA ILE A 8 22.74 11.88 25.04
C ILE A 8 22.65 11.29 26.45
N TYR A 9 23.40 10.20 26.71
CA TYR A 9 23.35 9.54 28.01
C TYR A 9 24.12 10.29 29.10
N GLY A 10 23.63 10.17 30.35
CA GLY A 10 24.18 10.85 31.49
C GLY A 10 23.76 12.32 31.57
N ASP A 11 24.40 13.08 32.47
CA ASP A 11 24.18 14.52 32.59
C ASP A 11 24.97 15.26 31.52
N SER A 12 24.31 15.62 30.45
CA SER A 12 24.92 16.26 29.27
C SER A 12 24.07 17.44 28.80
N ASN A 13 24.67 18.34 28.01
CA ASN A 13 23.94 19.41 27.33
C ASN A 13 23.51 19.00 25.90
N GLN A 14 23.32 17.68 25.68
CA GLN A 14 23.02 17.14 24.39
C GLN A 14 21.63 16.51 24.41
N VAL A 15 20.87 16.76 23.33
CA VAL A 15 19.50 16.28 23.19
C VAL A 15 19.28 15.69 21.81
N MET A 16 18.31 14.80 21.73
CA MET A 16 17.80 14.25 20.49
C MET A 16 16.49 14.95 20.12
N THR A 17 16.24 15.14 18.83
CA THR A 17 14.97 15.64 18.32
C THR A 17 14.31 14.63 17.39
N VAL A 18 13.01 14.81 17.13
CA VAL A 18 12.26 14.03 16.13
C VAL A 18 12.30 14.82 14.82
N SER A 19 12.89 14.21 13.78
CA SER A 19 12.91 14.78 12.44
C SER A 19 11.57 14.53 11.77
N ASN A 20 10.76 15.58 11.69
CA ASN A 20 9.55 15.61 10.88
C ASN A 20 9.56 16.87 10.00
N LYS A 21 8.60 16.98 9.08
CA LYS A 21 8.55 18.08 8.11
C LYS A 21 8.24 19.43 8.74
N ASP A 22 7.56 19.42 9.86
CA ASP A 22 7.10 20.63 10.56
C ASP A 22 8.09 21.03 11.68
N ASN A 23 9.11 20.21 11.97
CA ASN A 23 10.20 20.52 12.89
C ASN A 23 11.42 21.06 12.11
N PRO A 24 11.75 22.35 12.23
CA PRO A 24 12.88 22.95 11.55
C PRO A 24 14.24 22.59 12.16
N LEU A 25 14.26 21.95 13.35
CA LEU A 25 15.48 21.67 14.10
C LEU A 25 16.31 20.57 13.42
N GLN A 26 17.62 20.82 13.30
CA GLN A 26 18.58 19.92 12.66
C GLN A 26 19.69 19.52 13.64
N VAL A 27 20.38 18.45 13.32
CA VAL A 27 21.57 18.03 14.06
C VAL A 27 22.65 19.12 13.95
N GLY A 28 23.16 19.57 15.10
CA GLY A 28 24.10 20.68 15.24
C GLY A 28 23.46 21.99 15.66
N ASP A 29 22.14 22.09 15.65
CA ASP A 29 21.46 23.28 16.15
C ASP A 29 21.56 23.37 17.68
N THR A 30 21.63 24.62 18.16
CA THR A 30 21.58 24.92 19.60
C THR A 30 20.23 25.53 19.95
N ILE A 31 19.58 25.01 20.98
CA ILE A 31 18.31 25.52 21.48
C ILE A 31 18.43 25.85 22.96
N GLN A 32 17.59 26.76 23.45
CA GLN A 32 17.50 27.07 24.87
C GLN A 32 16.33 26.34 25.53
N ILE A 33 16.63 25.55 26.56
CA ILE A 33 15.64 24.87 27.39
C ILE A 33 15.85 25.32 28.85
N ALA A 34 14.81 25.87 29.46
CA ALA A 34 14.86 26.36 30.85
C ALA A 34 16.00 27.37 31.17
N GLY A 35 16.47 28.08 30.14
CA GLY A 35 17.56 29.07 30.26
C GLY A 35 18.96 28.49 30.06
N GLU A 36 19.10 27.20 29.81
CA GLU A 36 20.36 26.56 29.44
C GLU A 36 20.44 26.25 27.94
N GLU A 37 21.64 26.36 27.40
CA GLU A 37 21.91 26.01 26.01
C GLU A 37 22.14 24.49 25.88
N VAL A 38 21.39 23.83 24.99
CA VAL A 38 21.53 22.42 24.69
C VAL A 38 21.71 22.25 23.17
N VAL A 39 22.52 21.28 22.80
CA VAL A 39 22.86 21.00 21.38
C VAL A 39 22.12 19.75 20.90
N ILE A 40 21.54 19.83 19.71
CA ILE A 40 20.90 18.69 19.05
C ILE A 40 21.97 17.82 18.41
N THR A 41 22.26 16.65 18.96
CA THR A 41 23.29 15.72 18.47
C THR A 41 22.73 14.58 17.65
N CYS A 42 21.43 14.33 17.76
CA CYS A 42 20.77 13.23 17.05
C CYS A 42 19.35 13.62 16.62
N ALA A 43 18.94 13.12 15.45
CA ALA A 43 17.58 13.23 14.96
C ALA A 43 17.04 11.86 14.52
N VAL A 44 15.84 11.51 14.97
CA VAL A 44 15.14 10.28 14.61
C VAL A 44 13.90 10.60 13.80
N SER A 45 13.64 9.82 12.75
CA SER A 45 12.48 10.00 11.87
C SER A 45 11.21 9.29 12.35
N ASP A 46 11.34 8.45 13.36
CA ASP A 46 10.23 7.64 13.89
C ASP A 46 10.30 7.76 15.43
N GLY A 47 9.45 8.58 16.00
CA GLY A 47 9.48 8.88 17.43
C GLY A 47 8.20 8.45 18.14
N LEU A 48 8.34 8.11 19.40
CA LEU A 48 7.26 7.74 20.32
C LEU A 48 6.19 8.85 20.49
N TYR A 49 6.48 10.05 20.01
CA TYR A 49 5.61 11.22 20.14
C TYR A 49 5.62 12.04 18.85
N SER A 50 4.44 12.30 18.33
CA SER A 50 4.20 13.13 17.14
C SER A 50 4.02 14.63 17.46
N SER A 51 4.65 15.14 18.51
CA SER A 51 4.62 16.58 18.80
C SER A 51 5.60 17.32 17.88
N ASP A 52 5.20 18.51 17.45
CA ASP A 52 5.93 19.32 16.47
C ASP A 52 7.36 19.67 16.92
N TYR A 53 7.59 19.79 18.22
CA TYR A 53 8.89 20.09 18.81
C TYR A 53 9.13 19.18 20.02
N SER A 54 10.03 18.23 19.87
CA SER A 54 10.42 17.33 20.96
C SER A 54 11.93 17.39 21.19
N ALA A 55 12.33 17.63 22.44
CA ALA A 55 13.70 17.42 22.89
C ALA A 55 13.71 16.20 23.80
N ILE A 56 14.48 15.19 23.46
CA ILE A 56 14.61 13.94 24.22
C ILE A 56 16.02 13.90 24.78
N CYS A 57 16.14 13.71 26.07
CA CYS A 57 17.42 13.69 26.81
C CYS A 57 17.41 12.56 27.85
N SER A 58 18.54 12.39 28.55
CA SER A 58 18.63 11.49 29.70
C SER A 58 17.78 11.99 30.87
N GLN A 59 17.50 11.10 31.79
CA GLN A 59 16.79 11.45 33.04
C GLN A 59 17.56 12.47 33.85
N GLU A 60 18.88 12.37 33.90
CA GLU A 60 19.76 13.27 34.63
C GLU A 60 19.69 14.68 34.05
N THR A 61 19.81 14.79 32.72
CA THR A 61 19.68 16.07 32.01
C THR A 61 18.29 16.66 32.19
N PHE A 62 17.24 15.86 32.11
CA PHE A 62 15.86 16.31 32.30
C PHE A 62 15.64 16.87 33.70
N ALA A 63 16.10 16.12 34.73
CA ALA A 63 15.97 16.55 36.12
C ALA A 63 16.74 17.85 36.40
N ARG A 64 17.91 18.04 35.78
CA ARG A 64 18.70 19.25 35.89
C ARG A 64 18.01 20.45 35.23
N LEU A 65 17.52 20.27 34.00
CA LEU A 65 16.91 21.36 33.23
C LEU A 65 15.53 21.78 33.79
N THR A 66 14.73 20.83 34.25
CA THR A 66 13.33 21.11 34.63
C THR A 66 13.09 21.16 36.15
N GLY A 67 13.99 20.59 36.96
CA GLY A 67 13.79 20.37 38.38
C GLY A 67 12.85 19.22 38.73
N GLU A 68 12.22 18.58 37.71
CA GLU A 68 11.26 17.49 37.87
C GLU A 68 11.96 16.13 37.88
N ARG A 69 11.52 15.27 38.80
CA ARG A 69 12.02 13.90 38.96
C ARG A 69 10.91 12.86 38.86
N ASN A 70 9.68 13.30 38.71
CA ASN A 70 8.53 12.42 38.61
C ASN A 70 8.31 12.01 37.15
N TYR A 71 7.94 10.76 36.96
CA TYR A 71 7.59 10.25 35.64
C TYR A 71 6.12 10.54 35.32
N SER A 72 5.85 11.13 34.18
CA SER A 72 4.49 11.27 33.64
C SER A 72 4.01 10.02 32.94
N MET A 73 4.95 9.23 32.41
CA MET A 73 4.68 7.97 31.69
C MET A 73 5.82 6.98 31.89
N ILE A 74 5.48 5.73 32.11
CA ILE A 74 6.43 4.61 32.19
C ILE A 74 6.04 3.58 31.15
N GLY A 75 6.89 3.38 30.15
CA GLY A 75 6.72 2.33 29.14
C GLY A 75 7.39 1.02 29.61
N VAL A 76 6.63 -0.05 29.70
CA VAL A 76 7.14 -1.39 30.04
C VAL A 76 7.09 -2.28 28.81
N GLN A 77 8.25 -2.71 28.35
CA GLN A 77 8.34 -3.65 27.23
C GLN A 77 8.46 -5.08 27.74
N PHE A 78 7.53 -5.93 27.32
CA PHE A 78 7.54 -7.34 27.64
C PHE A 78 8.28 -8.17 26.58
N GLY A 79 8.87 -9.27 27.02
CA GLY A 79 9.35 -10.32 26.11
C GLY A 79 8.17 -10.97 25.35
N LYS A 80 8.45 -11.59 24.21
CA LYS A 80 7.44 -12.23 23.35
C LYS A 80 6.60 -13.30 24.07
N ASP A 81 7.18 -13.92 25.10
CA ASP A 81 6.59 -15.03 25.86
C ASP A 81 5.96 -14.58 27.20
N ALA A 82 5.78 -13.28 27.41
CA ALA A 82 5.18 -12.78 28.64
C ALA A 82 3.72 -13.21 28.74
N SER A 83 3.36 -13.84 29.89
CA SER A 83 2.01 -14.28 30.15
C SER A 83 1.09 -13.14 30.53
N ASP A 84 -0.22 -13.31 30.34
CA ASP A 84 -1.23 -12.34 30.79
C ASP A 84 -1.22 -12.14 32.31
N ASP A 85 -0.77 -13.16 33.06
CA ASP A 85 -0.64 -13.03 34.52
C ASP A 85 0.50 -12.09 34.92
N THR A 86 1.59 -12.05 34.16
CA THR A 86 2.68 -11.09 34.36
C THR A 86 2.19 -9.66 34.19
N VAL A 87 1.36 -9.43 33.16
CA VAL A 87 0.78 -8.10 32.91
C VAL A 87 -0.19 -7.68 34.01
N LYS A 88 -1.05 -8.61 34.49
CA LYS A 88 -1.93 -8.36 35.65
C LYS A 88 -1.16 -8.04 36.92
N GLN A 89 -0.04 -8.74 37.17
CA GLN A 89 0.81 -8.43 38.33
C GLN A 89 1.38 -7.01 38.24
N ILE A 90 1.86 -6.60 37.04
CA ILE A 90 2.39 -5.23 36.89
C ILE A 90 1.25 -4.21 36.96
N SER A 91 0.10 -4.47 36.38
CA SER A 91 -1.04 -3.56 36.50
C SER A 91 -1.52 -3.41 37.96
N SER A 92 -1.37 -4.45 38.77
CA SER A 92 -1.72 -4.40 40.20
C SER A 92 -0.73 -3.60 41.05
N LEU A 93 0.47 -3.30 40.54
CA LEU A 93 1.44 -2.43 41.17
C LEU A 93 1.14 -0.93 40.91
N ALA A 94 0.31 -0.64 39.91
CA ALA A 94 -0.10 0.72 39.61
C ALA A 94 -1.04 1.23 40.74
N GLU A 95 -0.74 2.38 41.26
CA GLU A 95 -1.59 3.06 42.25
C GLU A 95 -2.89 3.54 41.57
N SER A 96 -3.90 3.85 42.36
CA SER A 96 -5.24 4.24 41.89
C SER A 96 -5.28 5.53 41.05
N ASN A 97 -4.22 6.30 41.04
CA ASN A 97 -4.05 7.51 40.24
C ASN A 97 -3.26 7.31 38.94
N VAL A 98 -2.83 6.07 38.66
CA VAL A 98 -2.08 5.73 37.44
C VAL A 98 -3.01 5.07 36.43
N ILE A 99 -3.02 5.60 35.20
CA ILE A 99 -3.74 4.99 34.09
C ILE A 99 -2.83 3.90 33.51
N PHE A 100 -3.25 2.65 33.62
CA PHE A 100 -2.58 1.52 33.00
C PHE A 100 -3.20 1.23 31.64
N GLU A 101 -2.41 1.27 30.57
CA GLU A 101 -2.85 0.95 29.21
C GLU A 101 -2.07 -0.25 28.67
N ASP A 102 -2.77 -1.34 28.37
CA ASP A 102 -2.18 -2.51 27.71
C ASP A 102 -2.20 -2.35 26.19
N GLN A 103 -1.06 -1.92 25.65
CA GLN A 103 -0.88 -1.73 24.20
C GLN A 103 -1.04 -3.03 23.39
N ARG A 104 -0.98 -4.21 24.01
CA ARG A 104 -1.16 -5.48 23.32
C ARG A 104 -2.59 -5.65 22.84
N GLU A 105 -3.56 -5.25 23.64
CA GLU A 105 -4.98 -5.30 23.27
C GLU A 105 -5.29 -4.26 22.20
N SER A 106 -4.79 -3.04 22.33
CA SER A 106 -4.87 -1.99 21.32
C SER A 106 -4.27 -2.47 19.99
N ASN A 107 -3.07 -3.02 20.00
CA ASN A 107 -2.40 -3.56 18.81
C ASN A 107 -3.17 -4.73 18.15
N ARG A 108 -3.84 -5.59 18.95
CA ARG A 108 -4.71 -6.66 18.41
C ARG A 108 -5.92 -6.08 17.70
N GLN A 109 -6.56 -5.08 18.30
CA GLN A 109 -7.72 -4.40 17.73
C GLN A 109 -7.35 -3.63 16.46
N ASP A 110 -6.23 -2.91 16.47
CA ASP A 110 -5.70 -2.19 15.31
C ASP A 110 -5.38 -3.15 14.16
N ARG A 111 -4.76 -4.30 14.48
CA ARG A 111 -4.47 -5.34 13.49
C ARG A 111 -5.76 -5.95 12.93
N ALA A 112 -6.77 -6.21 13.75
CA ALA A 112 -8.05 -6.71 13.28
C ALA A 112 -8.75 -5.71 12.37
N THR A 113 -8.75 -4.44 12.73
CA THR A 113 -9.30 -3.33 11.94
C THR A 113 -8.55 -3.18 10.61
N TYR A 114 -7.22 -3.26 10.64
CA TYR A 114 -6.39 -3.25 9.43
C TYR A 114 -6.73 -4.41 8.50
N LEU A 115 -6.77 -5.64 9.02
CA LEU A 115 -7.10 -6.83 8.22
C LEU A 115 -8.52 -6.75 7.65
N ALA A 116 -9.50 -6.28 8.42
CA ALA A 116 -10.86 -6.07 7.94
C ALA A 116 -10.90 -5.04 6.80
N SER A 117 -10.19 -3.93 6.93
CA SER A 117 -10.09 -2.89 5.91
C SER A 117 -9.44 -3.43 4.63
N VAL A 118 -8.34 -4.17 4.77
CA VAL A 118 -7.67 -4.84 3.65
C VAL A 118 -8.61 -5.81 2.95
N PHE A 119 -9.34 -6.64 3.71
CA PHE A 119 -10.29 -7.59 3.16
C PHE A 119 -11.41 -6.91 2.36
N ILE A 120 -11.98 -5.81 2.87
CA ILE A 120 -13.02 -5.03 2.18
C ILE A 120 -12.48 -4.48 0.86
N VAL A 121 -11.29 -3.86 0.88
CA VAL A 121 -10.68 -3.27 -0.34
C VAL A 121 -10.39 -4.35 -1.38
N TYR A 122 -9.78 -5.47 -0.99
CA TYR A 122 -9.49 -6.55 -1.93
C TYR A 122 -10.76 -7.23 -2.46
N SER A 123 -11.80 -7.39 -1.64
CA SER A 123 -13.09 -7.90 -2.10
C SER A 123 -13.71 -7.00 -3.18
N PHE A 124 -13.64 -5.69 -2.98
CA PHE A 124 -14.11 -4.72 -3.97
C PHE A 124 -13.31 -4.79 -5.27
N LEU A 125 -11.97 -4.92 -5.17
CA LEU A 125 -11.11 -5.09 -6.35
C LEU A 125 -11.43 -6.38 -7.13
N VAL A 126 -11.71 -7.50 -6.44
CA VAL A 126 -12.12 -8.75 -7.07
C VAL A 126 -13.44 -8.59 -7.83
N ILE A 127 -14.42 -7.90 -7.24
CA ILE A 127 -15.71 -7.63 -7.90
C ILE A 127 -15.49 -6.80 -9.18
N ILE A 128 -14.69 -5.72 -9.10
CA ILE A 128 -14.37 -4.90 -10.28
C ILE A 128 -13.65 -5.75 -11.35
N ALA A 129 -12.70 -6.58 -10.96
CA ALA A 129 -11.99 -7.47 -11.87
C ALA A 129 -12.94 -8.44 -12.58
N MET A 130 -13.90 -9.02 -11.87
CA MET A 130 -14.92 -9.89 -12.46
C MET A 130 -15.83 -9.14 -13.44
N ILE A 131 -16.32 -7.95 -13.05
CA ILE A 131 -17.15 -7.10 -13.93
C ILE A 131 -16.37 -6.76 -15.20
N THR A 132 -15.10 -6.38 -15.07
CA THR A 132 -14.22 -6.04 -16.20
C THR A 132 -14.02 -7.26 -17.11
N LEU A 133 -13.77 -8.45 -16.54
CA LEU A 133 -13.60 -9.69 -17.31
C LEU A 133 -14.86 -10.01 -18.13
N PHE A 134 -16.04 -9.98 -17.49
CA PHE A 134 -17.31 -10.21 -18.18
C PHE A 134 -17.58 -9.18 -19.26
N ASN A 135 -17.26 -7.92 -19.04
CA ASN A 135 -17.42 -6.86 -20.03
C ASN A 135 -16.51 -7.08 -21.24
N ILE A 136 -15.25 -7.45 -21.05
CA ILE A 136 -14.32 -7.78 -22.15
C ILE A 136 -14.82 -8.99 -22.95
N VAL A 137 -15.20 -10.07 -22.27
CA VAL A 137 -15.74 -11.28 -22.92
C VAL A 137 -16.98 -10.96 -23.72
N ASN A 138 -17.90 -10.18 -23.19
CA ASN A 138 -19.13 -9.79 -23.86
C ASN A 138 -18.83 -8.89 -25.08
N SER A 139 -17.96 -7.89 -24.94
CA SER A 139 -17.60 -6.98 -26.04
C SER A 139 -16.98 -7.70 -27.22
N ILE A 140 -16.04 -8.63 -26.95
CA ILE A 140 -15.39 -9.42 -28.00
C ILE A 140 -16.40 -10.38 -28.64
N SER A 141 -17.26 -11.01 -27.85
CA SER A 141 -18.32 -11.90 -28.36
C SER A 141 -19.29 -11.17 -29.28
N MET A 142 -19.68 -9.94 -28.92
CA MET A 142 -20.53 -9.09 -29.77
C MET A 142 -19.82 -8.66 -31.05
N SER A 143 -18.55 -8.23 -30.97
CA SER A 143 -17.74 -7.85 -32.14
C SER A 143 -17.63 -9.02 -33.13
N VAL A 144 -17.31 -10.22 -32.62
CA VAL A 144 -17.22 -11.42 -33.44
C VAL A 144 -18.57 -11.78 -34.09
N THR A 145 -19.66 -11.72 -33.33
CA THR A 145 -21.01 -12.02 -33.82
C THR A 145 -21.43 -11.04 -34.92
N ALA A 146 -21.16 -9.76 -34.76
CA ALA A 146 -21.49 -8.72 -35.75
C ALA A 146 -20.72 -8.91 -37.07
N ARG A 147 -19.50 -9.50 -37.02
CA ARG A 147 -18.65 -9.74 -38.19
C ARG A 147 -18.70 -11.17 -38.68
N MET A 148 -19.66 -11.99 -38.25
CA MET A 148 -19.73 -13.41 -38.56
C MET A 148 -19.81 -13.68 -40.07
N LYS A 149 -20.59 -12.88 -40.84
CA LYS A 149 -20.66 -12.98 -42.31
C LYS A 149 -19.31 -12.70 -42.96
N GLN A 150 -18.55 -11.69 -42.47
CA GLN A 150 -17.21 -11.40 -43.00
C GLN A 150 -16.24 -12.56 -42.75
N TYR A 151 -16.32 -13.17 -41.58
CA TYR A 151 -15.49 -14.35 -41.25
C TYR A 151 -15.87 -15.56 -42.05
N GLY A 152 -17.16 -15.77 -42.36
CA GLY A 152 -17.62 -16.82 -43.29
C GLY A 152 -17.06 -16.63 -44.71
N ALA A 153 -17.12 -15.39 -45.22
CA ALA A 153 -16.54 -15.06 -46.53
C ALA A 153 -15.00 -15.30 -46.58
N MET A 154 -14.29 -14.89 -45.53
CA MET A 154 -12.84 -15.13 -45.45
C MET A 154 -12.51 -16.63 -45.43
N ARG A 155 -13.30 -17.45 -44.74
CA ARG A 155 -13.15 -18.91 -44.76
C ARG A 155 -13.46 -19.53 -46.11
N ALA A 156 -14.47 -19.02 -46.84
CA ALA A 156 -14.81 -19.47 -48.18
C ALA A 156 -13.68 -19.22 -49.20
N VAL A 157 -12.90 -18.14 -49.01
CA VAL A 157 -11.72 -17.82 -49.83
C VAL A 157 -10.47 -18.59 -49.38
N GLY A 158 -10.56 -19.44 -48.31
CA GLY A 158 -9.48 -20.34 -47.91
C GLY A 158 -8.76 -19.96 -46.59
N MET A 159 -9.28 -19.01 -45.84
CA MET A 159 -8.71 -18.71 -44.53
C MET A 159 -8.96 -19.83 -43.51
N ASP A 160 -7.89 -20.30 -42.85
CA ASP A 160 -8.00 -21.34 -41.81
C ASP A 160 -8.58 -20.77 -40.49
N ALA A 161 -9.31 -21.61 -39.76
CA ALA A 161 -9.89 -21.27 -38.47
C ALA A 161 -8.84 -20.77 -37.43
N LYS A 162 -7.59 -21.25 -37.52
CA LYS A 162 -6.47 -20.80 -36.68
C LYS A 162 -6.07 -19.36 -37.00
N GLN A 163 -6.03 -19.00 -38.28
CA GLN A 163 -5.70 -17.64 -38.73
C GLN A 163 -6.75 -16.65 -38.23
N LEU A 164 -8.02 -17.02 -38.33
CA LEU A 164 -9.14 -16.22 -37.83
C LEU A 164 -9.09 -16.05 -36.29
N THR A 165 -8.81 -17.14 -35.59
CA THR A 165 -8.63 -17.06 -34.12
C THR A 165 -7.48 -16.14 -33.72
N ARG A 166 -6.34 -16.19 -34.45
CA ARG A 166 -5.20 -15.27 -34.20
C ARG A 166 -5.56 -13.82 -34.49
N MET A 167 -6.38 -13.54 -35.49
CA MET A 167 -6.85 -12.19 -35.79
C MET A 167 -7.69 -11.63 -34.62
N ILE A 168 -8.63 -12.43 -34.08
CA ILE A 168 -9.45 -12.04 -32.93
C ILE A 168 -8.59 -11.88 -31.68
N ALA A 169 -7.62 -12.77 -31.50
CA ALA A 169 -6.68 -12.65 -30.37
C ALA A 169 -5.83 -11.38 -30.46
N ALA A 170 -5.39 -11.00 -31.67
CA ALA A 170 -4.64 -9.75 -31.87
C ALA A 170 -5.52 -8.51 -31.57
N GLU A 171 -6.80 -8.53 -31.98
CA GLU A 171 -7.76 -7.47 -31.66
C GLU A 171 -7.95 -7.35 -30.14
N ALA A 172 -8.19 -8.47 -29.45
CA ALA A 172 -8.32 -8.50 -27.98
C ALA A 172 -7.06 -8.01 -27.27
N LEU A 173 -5.88 -8.41 -27.76
CA LEU A 173 -4.59 -7.99 -27.21
C LEU A 173 -4.40 -6.48 -27.38
N THR A 174 -4.77 -5.91 -28.52
CA THR A 174 -4.65 -4.47 -28.77
C THR A 174 -5.51 -3.67 -27.81
N TYR A 175 -6.75 -4.08 -27.55
CA TYR A 175 -7.62 -3.43 -26.57
C TYR A 175 -7.06 -3.57 -25.15
N SER A 176 -6.59 -4.76 -24.78
CA SER A 176 -6.03 -5.00 -23.45
C SER A 176 -4.75 -4.20 -23.23
N LEU A 177 -3.86 -4.15 -24.22
CA LEU A 177 -2.60 -3.42 -24.12
C LEU A 177 -2.83 -1.89 -24.02
N SER A 178 -3.73 -1.34 -24.85
CA SER A 178 -4.08 0.07 -24.78
C SER A 178 -4.69 0.43 -23.41
N GLY A 179 -5.59 -0.41 -22.90
CA GLY A 179 -6.16 -0.26 -21.56
C GLY A 179 -5.10 -0.33 -20.45
N LEU A 180 -4.16 -1.26 -20.57
CA LEU A 180 -3.06 -1.44 -19.62
C LEU A 180 -2.13 -0.22 -19.60
N VAL A 181 -1.77 0.32 -20.77
CA VAL A 181 -0.91 1.50 -20.88
C VAL A 181 -1.60 2.75 -20.32
N ILE A 182 -2.85 3.01 -20.73
CA ILE A 182 -3.57 4.19 -20.26
C ILE A 182 -3.92 4.06 -18.78
N GLY A 183 -4.50 2.94 -18.37
CA GLY A 183 -4.88 2.69 -16.97
C GLY A 183 -3.68 2.62 -16.05
N GLY A 184 -2.61 1.93 -16.46
CA GLY A 184 -1.37 1.81 -15.71
C GLY A 184 -0.66 3.15 -15.51
N SER A 185 -0.50 3.94 -16.57
CA SER A 185 0.13 5.28 -16.46
C SER A 185 -0.68 6.22 -15.57
N THR A 186 -2.00 6.25 -15.73
CA THR A 186 -2.89 7.06 -14.90
C THR A 186 -2.87 6.58 -13.44
N GLY A 187 -2.89 5.27 -13.21
CA GLY A 187 -2.83 4.66 -11.88
C GLY A 187 -1.52 4.97 -11.16
N ILE A 188 -0.38 4.87 -11.85
CA ILE A 188 0.95 5.22 -11.30
C ILE A 188 1.00 6.71 -10.93
N ALA A 189 0.53 7.59 -11.82
CA ALA A 189 0.52 9.03 -11.58
C ALA A 189 -0.35 9.39 -10.36
N LEU A 190 -1.54 8.80 -10.26
CA LEU A 190 -2.46 9.02 -9.15
C LEU A 190 -1.90 8.45 -7.84
N SER A 191 -1.33 7.23 -7.87
CA SER A 191 -0.67 6.62 -6.72
C SER A 191 0.44 7.50 -6.17
N ARG A 192 1.32 8.01 -7.05
CA ARG A 192 2.39 8.92 -6.66
C ARG A 192 1.84 10.22 -6.05
N PHE A 193 0.84 10.81 -6.69
CA PHE A 193 0.22 12.04 -6.21
C PHE A 193 -0.39 11.87 -4.81
N LEU A 194 -1.17 10.81 -4.60
CA LEU A 194 -1.80 10.52 -3.31
C LEU A 194 -0.76 10.19 -2.24
N HIS A 195 0.25 9.37 -2.57
CA HIS A 195 1.30 9.00 -1.63
C HIS A 195 2.07 10.23 -1.13
N ILE A 196 2.48 11.13 -2.05
CA ILE A 196 3.19 12.36 -1.67
C ILE A 196 2.31 13.26 -0.81
N ARG A 197 1.03 13.38 -1.13
CA ARG A 197 0.12 14.28 -0.41
C ARG A 197 -0.30 13.75 0.96
N LEU A 198 -0.52 12.45 1.07
CA LEU A 198 -1.12 11.83 2.27
C LEU A 198 -0.08 11.16 3.17
N LEU A 199 0.95 10.52 2.59
CA LEU A 199 1.90 9.72 3.34
C LEU A 199 3.25 10.42 3.50
N THR A 200 3.88 10.87 2.41
CA THR A 200 5.18 11.52 2.50
C THR A 200 5.11 12.80 3.33
N ARG A 201 4.00 13.54 3.22
CA ARG A 201 3.83 14.80 3.96
C ARG A 201 3.71 14.59 5.48
N TYR A 202 3.06 13.50 5.92
CA TYR A 202 2.81 13.23 7.34
C TYR A 202 3.84 12.30 7.97
N PHE A 203 4.32 11.31 7.22
CA PHE A 203 5.18 10.24 7.75
C PHE A 203 6.59 10.24 7.15
N GLY A 204 6.91 11.14 6.23
CA GLY A 204 8.25 11.22 5.63
C GLY A 204 8.62 10.03 4.73
N THR A 205 7.71 9.08 4.49
CA THR A 205 7.99 7.86 3.72
C THR A 205 8.16 8.16 2.23
N PRO A 206 9.27 7.76 1.60
CA PRO A 206 9.47 7.97 0.15
C PRO A 206 8.52 7.08 -0.65
N TRP A 207 8.03 7.60 -1.77
CA TRP A 207 7.24 6.80 -2.70
C TRP A 207 8.12 5.80 -3.45
N SER A 208 7.65 4.56 -3.57
CA SER A 208 8.25 3.53 -4.41
C SER A 208 7.26 3.04 -5.48
N LEU A 209 7.78 2.64 -6.64
CA LEU A 209 6.95 2.10 -7.71
C LEU A 209 6.34 0.77 -7.27
N PRO A 210 5.00 0.57 -7.34
CA PRO A 210 4.35 -0.67 -6.92
C PRO A 210 4.48 -1.77 -8.00
N VAL A 211 5.70 -2.32 -8.14
CA VAL A 211 6.03 -3.30 -9.18
C VAL A 211 5.19 -4.57 -9.07
N GLU A 212 4.90 -5.00 -7.85
CA GLU A 212 4.08 -6.19 -7.59
C GLU A 212 2.65 -6.03 -8.13
N LEU A 213 2.02 -4.89 -7.89
CA LEU A 213 0.68 -4.59 -8.41
C LEU A 213 0.67 -4.50 -9.93
N LEU A 214 1.71 -3.92 -10.53
CA LEU A 214 1.85 -3.87 -11.99
C LEU A 214 2.00 -5.26 -12.58
N ALA A 215 2.77 -6.15 -11.96
CA ALA A 215 2.89 -7.54 -12.38
C ALA A 215 1.54 -8.28 -12.32
N ILE A 216 0.78 -8.09 -11.25
CA ILE A 216 -0.56 -8.66 -11.09
C ILE A 216 -1.49 -8.15 -12.20
N MET A 217 -1.46 -6.85 -12.51
CA MET A 217 -2.27 -6.26 -13.60
C MET A 217 -1.93 -6.87 -14.97
N ILE A 218 -0.64 -7.08 -15.25
CA ILE A 218 -0.19 -7.70 -16.51
C ILE A 218 -0.70 -9.14 -16.60
N VAL A 219 -0.53 -9.93 -15.54
CA VAL A 219 -1.01 -11.32 -15.50
C VAL A 219 -2.53 -11.37 -15.67
N PHE A 220 -3.27 -10.53 -14.96
CA PHE A 220 -4.72 -10.42 -15.08
C PHE A 220 -5.13 -10.08 -16.54
N SER A 221 -4.45 -9.13 -17.19
CA SER A 221 -4.72 -8.73 -18.57
C SER A 221 -4.53 -9.91 -19.54
N ILE A 222 -3.48 -10.70 -19.35
CA ILE A 222 -3.23 -11.90 -20.18
C ILE A 222 -4.35 -12.93 -19.98
N VAL A 223 -4.72 -13.20 -18.74
CA VAL A 223 -5.82 -14.12 -18.41
C VAL A 223 -7.14 -13.65 -19.03
N ALA A 224 -7.43 -12.35 -18.94
CA ALA A 224 -8.63 -11.75 -19.51
C ALA A 224 -8.68 -11.90 -21.04
N VAL A 225 -7.57 -11.67 -21.74
CA VAL A 225 -7.48 -11.88 -23.21
C VAL A 225 -7.72 -13.34 -23.58
N VAL A 226 -7.08 -14.28 -22.88
CA VAL A 226 -7.25 -15.72 -23.13
C VAL A 226 -8.71 -16.14 -22.93
N ALA A 227 -9.32 -15.71 -21.83
CA ALA A 227 -10.73 -16.00 -21.53
C ALA A 227 -11.67 -15.41 -22.58
N ALA A 228 -11.42 -14.16 -22.98
CA ALA A 228 -12.25 -13.45 -23.96
C ALA A 228 -12.21 -14.04 -25.36
N VAL A 229 -11.07 -14.60 -25.76
CA VAL A 229 -10.90 -15.23 -27.09
C VAL A 229 -11.42 -16.67 -27.11
N HIS A 230 -11.48 -17.35 -25.95
CA HIS A 230 -11.82 -18.77 -25.88
C HIS A 230 -13.22 -19.09 -26.43
N ALA A 231 -14.24 -18.37 -26.00
CA ALA A 231 -15.63 -18.63 -26.41
C ALA A 231 -15.87 -18.32 -27.89
N PRO A 232 -15.47 -17.16 -28.45
CA PRO A 232 -15.57 -16.88 -29.88
C PRO A 232 -14.76 -17.87 -30.76
N ALA A 233 -13.56 -18.22 -30.33
CA ALA A 233 -12.73 -19.18 -31.07
C ALA A 233 -13.40 -20.56 -31.20
N LYS A 234 -14.06 -21.04 -30.16
CA LYS A 234 -14.84 -22.30 -30.20
C LYS A 234 -15.99 -22.19 -31.18
N ARG A 235 -16.70 -21.06 -31.17
CA ARG A 235 -17.85 -20.83 -32.08
C ARG A 235 -17.41 -20.79 -33.54
N ILE A 236 -16.30 -20.17 -33.87
CA ILE A 236 -15.75 -20.12 -35.23
C ILE A 236 -15.30 -21.49 -35.69
N ARG A 237 -14.69 -22.32 -34.86
CA ARG A 237 -14.29 -23.67 -35.22
C ARG A 237 -15.47 -24.58 -35.54
N SER A 238 -16.63 -24.38 -34.93
CA SER A 238 -17.86 -25.16 -35.15
C SER A 238 -18.73 -24.65 -36.29
N MET A 239 -18.36 -23.52 -36.97
CA MET A 239 -19.10 -23.01 -38.12
C MET A 239 -18.93 -23.93 -39.34
N GLU A 240 -20.06 -24.41 -39.86
CA GLU A 240 -20.13 -25.04 -41.19
C GLU A 240 -20.14 -23.96 -42.27
N ILE A 241 -19.20 -24.03 -43.20
CA ILE A 241 -19.00 -23.05 -44.28
C ILE A 241 -20.25 -22.95 -45.17
N THR A 242 -20.91 -24.09 -45.42
CA THR A 242 -22.10 -24.21 -46.26
C THR A 242 -23.34 -23.53 -45.67
N ALA A 243 -23.53 -23.56 -44.36
CA ALA A 243 -24.67 -22.92 -43.69
C ALA A 243 -24.57 -21.38 -43.73
N THR A 244 -23.37 -20.83 -43.64
CA THR A 244 -23.13 -19.36 -43.63
C THR A 244 -23.30 -18.72 -45.01
N ILE A 245 -23.12 -19.49 -46.10
CA ILE A 245 -23.31 -19.01 -47.47
C ILE A 245 -24.79 -19.05 -47.90
N ASN A 246 -25.58 -19.96 -47.35
CA ASN A 246 -27.02 -20.06 -47.67
C ASN A 246 -27.89 -18.99 -46.95
N GLU A 247 -27.35 -18.27 -45.97
CA GLU A 247 -28.01 -17.14 -45.26
C GLU A 247 -27.63 -15.75 -45.87
N LEU A 248 -26.89 -15.76 -47.00
CA LEU A 248 -26.57 -14.58 -47.81
C LEU A 248 -27.61 -14.38 -48.90
#